data_c66c8fb386fa6ac6a4e69ce4cb8fc7a1
#
_entry.id   c66c8fb386fa6ac6a4e69ce4cb8fc7a1
#
_cell.length_a   1.000
_cell.length_b   1.000
_cell.length_c   1.000
_cell.angle_alpha   90.00
_cell.angle_beta   90.00
_cell.angle_gamma   90.00
#
_symmetry.space_group_name_H-M   'P 1'
#
loop_
_entity.id
_entity.type
_entity.pdbx_description
1 polymer ?
#
loop_
_entity_poly.entity_id
_entity_poly.type
_entity_poly.pdbx_seq_one_letter_code
_entity_poly.pdbx_strand_id
1 'polypeptide(L)'
;MSVREPAWQSGAQASEALGPEMGLLARLDPADFGASVLAALTRAAGRPAEVGQAWLRYGSAMARAWPVAVARWGGADTPPPVPPDERDRRFADPTWDGNPAYFTLRQAYLATRRLGEDLLAAGRGDPLTDQKARLALGFAFDALAPTNFLLANPAALKKAFETGGASVLAGARNFAGDLAHNGGRPRQVDASSFELGRNLAATPGGWCSATS
;
A
#
# COMPACT_ATOMS: atom_id res chain seq x y z
N MET A 1 33.78 26.77 29.70
CA MET A 1 32.32 26.67 29.41
C MET A 1 32.17 25.68 28.28
N SER A 2 31.79 24.44 28.60
CA SER A 2 31.56 23.40 27.59
C SER A 2 30.15 23.59 27.00
N VAL A 3 30.08 23.87 25.71
CA VAL A 3 28.83 23.96 24.98
C VAL A 3 28.28 22.51 24.87
N ARG A 4 27.19 22.22 25.57
CA ARG A 4 26.48 20.94 25.42
C ARG A 4 25.87 20.91 24.00
N GLU A 5 26.27 19.91 23.23
CA GLU A 5 25.64 19.63 21.95
C GLU A 5 24.14 19.34 22.12
N PRO A 6 23.30 19.81 21.20
CA PRO A 6 21.85 19.67 21.31
C PRO A 6 21.42 18.20 21.14
N ALA A 7 20.45 17.77 21.96
CA ALA A 7 19.97 16.39 22.09
C ALA A 7 19.46 15.72 20.77
N TRP A 8 19.26 16.49 19.68
CA TRP A 8 18.87 15.94 18.38
C TRP A 8 20.05 15.30 17.61
N GLN A 9 21.33 15.63 17.98
CA GLN A 9 22.49 14.96 17.40
C GLN A 9 22.65 13.53 17.94
N SER A 10 22.16 13.27 19.16
CA SER A 10 22.15 11.92 19.75
C SER A 10 21.08 11.01 19.11
N GLY A 11 20.03 11.57 18.47
CA GLY A 11 19.03 10.80 17.73
C GLY A 11 19.58 10.17 16.43
N ALA A 12 20.49 10.86 15.75
CA ALA A 12 21.16 10.33 14.56
C ALA A 12 22.15 9.20 14.94
N GLN A 13 22.86 9.36 16.05
CA GLN A 13 23.77 8.33 16.59
C GLN A 13 23.02 7.12 17.17
N ALA A 14 21.82 7.33 17.77
CA ALA A 14 20.96 6.26 18.22
C ALA A 14 20.38 5.45 17.04
N SER A 15 20.13 6.07 15.88
CA SER A 15 19.71 5.35 14.69
C SER A 15 20.83 4.50 14.06
N GLU A 16 22.09 4.88 14.25
CA GLU A 16 23.26 4.08 13.85
C GLU A 16 23.50 2.89 14.80
N ALA A 17 23.16 3.04 16.07
CA ALA A 17 23.33 2.00 17.10
C ALA A 17 22.21 0.94 17.10
N LEU A 18 21.05 1.21 16.46
CA LEU A 18 19.95 0.27 16.28
C LEU A 18 20.26 -0.72 15.13
N GLY A 19 21.37 -1.40 15.24
CA GLY A 19 21.79 -2.62 14.58
C GLY A 19 21.46 -2.85 13.09
N PRO A 20 22.01 -3.88 12.47
CA PRO A 20 21.89 -4.16 11.04
C PRO A 20 20.44 -4.39 10.54
N GLU A 21 19.50 -4.62 11.43
CA GLU A 21 18.10 -4.88 11.07
C GLU A 21 17.32 -3.60 10.66
N MET A 22 17.57 -2.47 11.33
CA MET A 22 17.03 -1.18 10.87
C MET A 22 17.80 -0.62 9.66
N GLY A 23 19.06 -0.99 9.51
CA GLY A 23 19.88 -0.68 8.33
C GLY A 23 19.35 -1.36 7.05
N LEU A 24 18.56 -2.45 7.18
CA LEU A 24 17.91 -3.08 6.04
C LEU A 24 16.85 -2.15 5.42
N LEU A 25 16.04 -1.49 6.25
CA LEU A 25 15.03 -0.54 5.77
C LEU A 25 15.64 0.75 5.18
N ALA A 26 16.76 1.22 5.75
CA ALA A 26 17.51 2.36 5.21
C ALA A 26 18.27 2.02 3.91
N ARG A 27 18.51 0.74 3.63
CA ARG A 27 19.10 0.22 2.38
C ARG A 27 18.07 -0.11 1.31
N LEU A 28 16.78 0.08 1.59
CA LEU A 28 15.72 -0.07 0.59
C LEU A 28 15.73 1.17 -0.32
N ASP A 29 16.70 1.22 -1.24
CA ASP A 29 16.70 2.21 -2.31
C ASP A 29 15.48 1.96 -3.22
N PRO A 30 14.56 2.93 -3.37
CA PRO A 30 13.43 2.80 -4.28
C PRO A 30 13.84 2.43 -5.71
N ALA A 31 15.02 2.85 -6.16
CA ALA A 31 15.57 2.47 -7.46
C ALA A 31 15.83 0.96 -7.56
N ASP A 32 16.21 0.32 -6.49
CA ASP A 32 16.50 -1.11 -6.41
C ASP A 32 15.23 -1.98 -6.57
N PHE A 33 14.09 -1.47 -6.08
CA PHE A 33 12.79 -2.11 -6.28
C PHE A 33 12.35 -2.06 -7.74
N GLY A 34 12.49 -0.91 -8.40
CA GLY A 34 12.18 -0.75 -9.81
C GLY A 34 13.08 -1.63 -10.69
N ALA A 35 14.37 -1.67 -10.42
CA ALA A 35 15.32 -2.54 -11.09
C ALA A 35 14.97 -4.03 -10.92
N SER A 36 14.53 -4.43 -9.73
CA SER A 36 14.11 -5.81 -9.44
C SER A 36 12.86 -6.21 -10.23
N VAL A 37 11.86 -5.32 -10.35
CA VAL A 37 10.67 -5.55 -11.19
C VAL A 37 11.08 -5.67 -12.65
N LEU A 38 11.91 -4.76 -13.15
CA LEU A 38 12.38 -4.78 -14.54
C LEU A 38 13.17 -6.06 -14.85
N ALA A 39 14.04 -6.49 -13.95
CA ALA A 39 14.79 -7.74 -14.09
C ALA A 39 13.87 -8.96 -14.16
N ALA A 40 12.82 -9.02 -13.32
CA ALA A 40 11.84 -10.09 -13.36
C ALA A 40 11.05 -10.09 -14.68
N LEU A 41 10.58 -8.92 -15.14
CA LEU A 41 9.86 -8.81 -16.41
C LEU A 41 10.73 -9.16 -17.62
N THR A 42 12.02 -8.77 -17.60
CA THR A 42 12.97 -9.14 -18.65
C THR A 42 13.18 -10.65 -18.71
N ARG A 43 13.29 -11.32 -17.56
CA ARG A 43 13.37 -12.79 -17.50
C ARG A 43 12.06 -13.45 -17.96
N ALA A 44 10.90 -12.87 -17.61
CA ALA A 44 9.60 -13.35 -18.05
C ALA A 44 9.48 -13.33 -19.59
N ALA A 45 10.02 -12.32 -20.26
CA ALA A 45 10.02 -12.22 -21.72
C ALA A 45 10.67 -13.43 -22.40
N GLY A 46 11.62 -14.11 -21.73
CA GLY A 46 12.21 -15.38 -22.18
C GLY A 46 11.29 -16.59 -22.02
N ARG A 47 10.09 -16.44 -21.45
CA ARG A 47 9.12 -17.52 -21.18
C ARG A 47 7.75 -17.21 -21.80
N PRO A 48 7.67 -17.14 -23.14
CA PRO A 48 6.48 -16.65 -23.83
C PRO A 48 5.21 -17.47 -23.54
N ALA A 49 5.34 -18.77 -23.29
CA ALA A 49 4.21 -19.62 -22.95
C ALA A 49 3.56 -19.25 -21.60
N GLU A 50 4.39 -19.00 -20.56
CA GLU A 50 3.90 -18.58 -19.23
C GLU A 50 3.29 -17.18 -19.28
N VAL A 51 3.94 -16.26 -19.98
CA VAL A 51 3.42 -14.92 -20.22
C VAL A 51 2.10 -14.96 -20.99
N GLY A 52 2.02 -15.77 -22.05
CA GLY A 52 0.78 -15.96 -22.82
C GLY A 52 -0.36 -16.50 -21.96
N GLN A 53 -0.09 -17.46 -21.08
CA GLN A 53 -1.09 -17.97 -20.14
C GLN A 53 -1.56 -16.92 -19.14
N ALA A 54 -0.65 -16.06 -18.63
CA ALA A 54 -1.01 -14.97 -17.74
C ALA A 54 -1.98 -13.99 -18.43
N TRP A 55 -1.69 -13.60 -19.67
CA TRP A 55 -2.55 -12.73 -20.46
C TRP A 55 -3.90 -13.38 -20.83
N LEU A 56 -3.92 -14.68 -21.11
CA LEU A 56 -5.18 -15.41 -21.37
C LEU A 56 -6.06 -15.45 -20.12
N ARG A 57 -5.48 -15.69 -18.94
CA ARG A 57 -6.22 -15.63 -17.66
C ARG A 57 -6.79 -14.24 -17.41
N TYR A 58 -5.97 -13.21 -17.59
CA TYR A 58 -6.40 -11.82 -17.45
C TYR A 58 -7.54 -11.48 -18.42
N GLY A 59 -7.35 -11.77 -19.72
CA GLY A 59 -8.35 -11.50 -20.75
C GLY A 59 -9.68 -12.22 -20.49
N SER A 60 -9.61 -13.50 -20.06
CA SER A 60 -10.81 -14.27 -19.72
C SER A 60 -11.53 -13.71 -18.46
N ALA A 61 -10.79 -13.25 -17.46
CA ALA A 61 -11.37 -12.61 -16.29
C ALA A 61 -12.06 -11.29 -16.64
N MET A 62 -11.41 -10.45 -17.45
CA MET A 62 -11.96 -9.18 -17.91
C MET A 62 -13.20 -9.35 -18.79
N ALA A 63 -13.18 -10.31 -19.72
CA ALA A 63 -14.34 -10.61 -20.58
C ALA A 63 -15.58 -11.07 -19.79
N ARG A 64 -15.37 -11.75 -18.66
CA ARG A 64 -16.46 -12.23 -17.80
C ARG A 64 -16.90 -11.22 -16.74
N ALA A 65 -16.10 -10.20 -16.44
CA ALA A 65 -16.35 -9.30 -15.31
C ALA A 65 -17.72 -8.60 -15.42
N TRP A 66 -18.01 -7.97 -16.54
CA TRP A 66 -19.28 -7.28 -16.75
C TRP A 66 -20.51 -8.22 -16.87
N PRO A 67 -20.47 -9.29 -17.68
CA PRO A 67 -21.60 -10.24 -17.73
C PRO A 67 -21.93 -10.85 -16.37
N VAL A 68 -20.92 -11.22 -15.59
CA VAL A 68 -21.11 -11.75 -14.21
C VAL A 68 -21.69 -10.66 -13.30
N ALA A 69 -21.22 -9.42 -13.40
CA ALA A 69 -21.75 -8.31 -12.62
C ALA A 69 -23.26 -8.10 -12.87
N VAL A 70 -23.67 -8.13 -14.13
CA VAL A 70 -25.08 -7.98 -14.52
C VAL A 70 -25.92 -9.18 -14.06
N ALA A 71 -25.41 -10.41 -14.22
CA ALA A 71 -26.10 -11.61 -13.75
C ALA A 71 -26.34 -11.58 -12.23
N ARG A 72 -25.30 -11.20 -11.44
CA ARG A 72 -25.41 -11.04 -9.99
C ARG A 72 -26.40 -9.96 -9.59
N TRP A 73 -26.39 -8.83 -10.29
CA TRP A 73 -27.37 -7.75 -10.07
C TRP A 73 -28.80 -8.22 -10.35
N GLY A 74 -29.00 -9.13 -11.29
CA GLY A 74 -30.27 -9.82 -11.55
C GLY A 74 -30.62 -10.93 -10.56
N GLY A 75 -29.81 -11.14 -9.51
CA GLY A 75 -30.03 -12.14 -8.45
C GLY A 75 -29.41 -13.51 -8.70
N ALA A 76 -28.62 -13.69 -9.77
CA ALA A 76 -27.93 -14.95 -10.02
C ALA A 76 -26.73 -15.15 -9.05
N ASP A 77 -26.63 -16.32 -8.44
CA ASP A 77 -25.47 -16.72 -7.65
C ASP A 77 -24.35 -17.21 -8.56
N THR A 78 -23.63 -16.27 -9.16
CA THR A 78 -22.53 -16.55 -10.09
C THR A 78 -21.20 -16.20 -9.42
N PRO A 79 -20.22 -17.12 -9.39
CA PRO A 79 -18.92 -16.85 -8.75
C PRO A 79 -18.16 -15.75 -9.51
N PRO A 80 -17.42 -14.88 -8.78
CA PRO A 80 -16.64 -13.81 -9.40
C PRO A 80 -15.51 -14.41 -10.26
N PRO A 81 -15.14 -13.78 -11.38
CA PRO A 81 -14.02 -14.20 -12.23
C PRO A 81 -12.69 -14.30 -11.49
N VAL A 82 -12.43 -13.35 -10.58
CA VAL A 82 -11.30 -13.37 -9.65
C VAL A 82 -11.87 -13.21 -8.23
N PRO A 83 -11.83 -14.26 -7.40
CA PRO A 83 -12.31 -14.15 -6.02
C PRO A 83 -11.42 -13.18 -5.24
N PRO A 84 -12.01 -12.27 -4.45
CA PRO A 84 -11.27 -11.44 -3.51
C PRO A 84 -10.68 -12.32 -2.38
N ASP A 85 -9.58 -11.86 -1.76
CA ASP A 85 -9.10 -12.47 -0.52
C ASP A 85 -10.11 -12.14 0.61
N GLU A 86 -10.56 -13.17 1.32
CA GLU A 86 -11.51 -13.03 2.44
C GLU A 86 -10.97 -12.14 3.58
N ARG A 87 -9.65 -12.04 3.69
CA ARG A 87 -8.96 -11.17 4.66
C ARG A 87 -8.88 -9.73 4.22
N ASP A 88 -9.13 -9.43 2.94
CA ASP A 88 -9.07 -8.07 2.40
C ASP A 88 -10.35 -7.29 2.71
N ARG A 89 -10.36 -6.63 3.87
CA ARG A 89 -11.49 -5.83 4.34
C ARG A 89 -11.74 -4.55 3.54
N ARG A 90 -10.85 -4.17 2.63
CA ARG A 90 -11.02 -2.99 1.77
C ARG A 90 -12.29 -3.06 0.92
N PHE A 91 -12.70 -4.26 0.55
CA PHE A 91 -13.87 -4.55 -0.27
C PHE A 91 -15.07 -5.08 0.52
N ALA A 92 -15.15 -4.79 1.83
CA ALA A 92 -16.21 -5.29 2.70
C ALA A 92 -17.57 -4.61 2.49
N ASP A 93 -17.64 -3.42 1.86
CA ASP A 93 -18.92 -2.75 1.59
C ASP A 93 -19.74 -3.57 0.58
N PRO A 94 -21.01 -3.90 0.87
CA PRO A 94 -21.84 -4.74 0.02
C PRO A 94 -22.09 -4.16 -1.38
N THR A 95 -21.86 -2.87 -1.61
CA THR A 95 -21.95 -2.26 -2.94
C THR A 95 -20.96 -2.87 -3.94
N TRP A 96 -19.82 -3.39 -3.47
CA TRP A 96 -18.87 -4.09 -4.32
C TRP A 96 -19.43 -5.36 -4.96
N ASP A 97 -20.45 -5.96 -4.37
CA ASP A 97 -21.13 -7.14 -4.90
C ASP A 97 -22.49 -6.81 -5.55
N GLY A 98 -23.18 -5.81 -5.02
CA GLY A 98 -24.53 -5.46 -5.46
C GLY A 98 -24.62 -4.46 -6.61
N ASN A 99 -23.54 -3.72 -6.92
CA ASN A 99 -23.53 -2.74 -8.01
C ASN A 99 -22.61 -3.19 -9.16
N PRO A 100 -23.13 -3.34 -10.41
CA PRO A 100 -22.35 -3.86 -11.53
C PRO A 100 -21.08 -3.07 -11.85
N ALA A 101 -21.13 -1.75 -11.73
CA ALA A 101 -19.96 -0.89 -12.00
C ALA A 101 -18.86 -1.10 -10.96
N TYR A 102 -19.20 -1.09 -9.67
CA TYR A 102 -18.24 -1.33 -8.58
C TYR A 102 -17.72 -2.77 -8.61
N PHE A 103 -18.58 -3.75 -8.88
CA PHE A 103 -18.15 -5.14 -9.06
C PHE A 103 -17.11 -5.24 -10.18
N THR A 104 -17.40 -4.67 -11.35
CA THR A 104 -16.48 -4.70 -12.50
C THR A 104 -15.17 -3.98 -12.20
N LEU A 105 -15.21 -2.83 -11.53
CA LEU A 105 -14.02 -2.10 -11.10
C LEU A 105 -13.14 -2.95 -10.15
N ARG A 106 -13.75 -3.60 -9.15
CA ARG A 106 -13.04 -4.54 -8.27
C ARG A 106 -12.43 -5.69 -9.05
N GLN A 107 -13.17 -6.29 -9.98
CA GLN A 107 -12.66 -7.39 -10.81
C GLN A 107 -11.49 -6.94 -11.69
N ALA A 108 -11.57 -5.76 -12.30
CA ALA A 108 -10.47 -5.21 -13.08
C ALA A 108 -9.21 -5.02 -12.23
N TYR A 109 -9.34 -4.46 -11.02
CA TYR A 109 -8.23 -4.30 -10.08
C TYR A 109 -7.61 -5.65 -9.69
N LEU A 110 -8.43 -6.62 -9.29
CA LEU A 110 -7.96 -7.94 -8.86
C LEU A 110 -7.32 -8.72 -10.02
N ALA A 111 -7.89 -8.65 -11.21
CA ALA A 111 -7.35 -9.30 -12.41
C ALA A 111 -5.99 -8.70 -12.80
N THR A 112 -5.85 -7.36 -12.74
CA THR A 112 -4.60 -6.68 -13.06
C THR A 112 -3.51 -6.98 -12.03
N ARG A 113 -3.86 -7.02 -10.75
CA ARG A 113 -2.95 -7.44 -9.68
C ARG A 113 -2.45 -8.86 -9.93
N ARG A 114 -3.37 -9.80 -10.22
CA ARG A 114 -3.03 -11.18 -10.53
C ARG A 114 -2.14 -11.31 -11.77
N LEU A 115 -2.42 -10.54 -12.81
CA LEU A 115 -1.54 -10.51 -14.00
C LEU A 115 -0.12 -10.10 -13.60
N GLY A 116 0.06 -9.05 -12.80
CA GLY A 116 1.37 -8.64 -12.31
C GLY A 116 2.08 -9.74 -11.52
N GLU A 117 1.36 -10.41 -10.62
CA GLU A 117 1.89 -11.55 -9.82
C GLU A 117 2.29 -12.72 -10.72
N ASP A 118 1.46 -13.07 -11.73
CA ASP A 118 1.74 -14.12 -12.70
C ASP A 118 2.97 -13.79 -13.58
N LEU A 119 3.12 -12.53 -14.01
CA LEU A 119 4.29 -12.08 -14.78
C LEU A 119 5.58 -12.13 -13.95
N LEU A 120 5.53 -11.70 -12.69
CA LEU A 120 6.68 -11.85 -11.78
C LEU A 120 6.98 -13.33 -11.52
N ALA A 121 5.97 -14.18 -11.41
CA ALA A 121 6.14 -15.62 -11.25
C ALA A 121 6.77 -16.26 -12.50
N ALA A 122 6.40 -15.82 -13.70
CA ALA A 122 7.04 -16.23 -14.94
C ALA A 122 8.51 -15.78 -15.00
N GLY A 123 8.85 -14.62 -14.44
CA GLY A 123 10.22 -14.08 -14.37
C GLY A 123 11.04 -14.53 -13.17
N ARG A 124 10.67 -15.58 -12.49
CA ARG A 124 11.37 -16.08 -11.28
C ARG A 124 12.88 -16.34 -11.53
N GLY A 125 13.73 -15.91 -10.59
CA GLY A 125 15.18 -16.06 -10.65
C GLY A 125 15.81 -16.03 -9.27
N ASP A 126 16.61 -15.02 -8.97
CA ASP A 126 17.22 -14.85 -7.66
C ASP A 126 16.17 -14.53 -6.57
N PRO A 127 16.15 -15.27 -5.43
CA PRO A 127 15.12 -15.12 -4.40
C PRO A 127 15.00 -13.70 -3.82
N LEU A 128 16.12 -13.00 -3.63
CA LEU A 128 16.11 -11.65 -3.06
C LEU A 128 15.52 -10.64 -4.04
N THR A 129 15.93 -10.71 -5.31
CA THR A 129 15.37 -9.87 -6.39
C THR A 129 13.87 -10.14 -6.57
N ASP A 130 13.45 -11.40 -6.53
CA ASP A 130 12.04 -11.79 -6.66
C ASP A 130 11.20 -11.28 -5.47
N GLN A 131 11.74 -11.30 -4.25
CA GLN A 131 11.08 -10.76 -3.07
C GLN A 131 10.93 -9.23 -3.16
N LYS A 132 11.99 -8.51 -3.58
CA LYS A 132 11.94 -7.07 -3.81
C LYS A 132 10.91 -6.71 -4.88
N ALA A 133 10.90 -7.43 -6.01
CA ALA A 133 9.95 -7.19 -7.09
C ALA A 133 8.49 -7.39 -6.62
N ARG A 134 8.20 -8.45 -5.86
CA ARG A 134 6.86 -8.69 -5.30
C ARG A 134 6.45 -7.61 -4.31
N LEU A 135 7.37 -7.17 -3.45
CA LEU A 135 7.10 -6.10 -2.49
C LEU A 135 6.79 -4.78 -3.21
N ALA A 136 7.59 -4.42 -4.23
CA ALA A 136 7.36 -3.25 -5.06
C ALA A 136 5.99 -3.30 -5.76
N LEU A 137 5.65 -4.44 -6.36
CA LEU A 137 4.36 -4.66 -7.00
C LEU A 137 3.21 -4.53 -5.98
N GLY A 138 3.37 -5.12 -4.79
CA GLY A 138 2.41 -5.01 -3.70
C GLY A 138 2.14 -3.54 -3.33
N PHE A 139 3.18 -2.76 -3.06
CA PHE A 139 3.04 -1.33 -2.77
C PHE A 139 2.37 -0.54 -3.89
N ALA A 140 2.73 -0.82 -5.16
CA ALA A 140 2.11 -0.16 -6.30
C ALA A 140 0.61 -0.45 -6.37
N PHE A 141 0.21 -1.72 -6.22
CA PHE A 141 -1.21 -2.08 -6.22
C PHE A 141 -1.96 -1.57 -5.01
N ASP A 142 -1.34 -1.57 -3.82
CA ASP A 142 -1.98 -1.01 -2.63
C ASP A 142 -2.20 0.50 -2.77
N ALA A 143 -1.25 1.23 -3.37
CA ALA A 143 -1.41 2.65 -3.67
C ALA A 143 -2.50 2.92 -4.73
N LEU A 144 -2.62 2.05 -5.74
CA LEU A 144 -3.59 2.17 -6.84
C LEU A 144 -4.94 1.49 -6.55
N ALA A 145 -5.14 0.97 -5.33
CA ALA A 145 -6.40 0.33 -4.98
C ALA A 145 -7.59 1.29 -5.16
N PRO A 146 -8.70 0.86 -5.80
CA PRO A 146 -9.87 1.71 -6.01
C PRO A 146 -10.40 2.34 -4.71
N THR A 147 -10.23 1.64 -3.60
CA THR A 147 -10.63 2.10 -2.27
C THR A 147 -9.90 3.35 -1.77
N ASN A 148 -8.79 3.73 -2.40
CA ASN A 148 -8.05 4.95 -2.06
C ASN A 148 -8.62 6.21 -2.75
N PHE A 149 -9.54 6.05 -3.70
CA PHE A 149 -10.10 7.15 -4.46
C PHE A 149 -11.58 7.35 -4.10
N LEU A 150 -11.97 8.57 -3.74
CA LEU A 150 -13.32 8.90 -3.25
C LEU A 150 -14.43 8.35 -4.16
N LEU A 151 -14.37 8.62 -5.47
CA LEU A 151 -15.39 8.20 -6.42
C LEU A 151 -15.39 6.69 -6.71
N ALA A 152 -14.26 6.05 -6.50
CA ALA A 152 -14.10 4.61 -6.69
C ALA A 152 -14.32 3.81 -5.40
N ASN A 153 -14.52 4.47 -4.25
CA ASN A 153 -14.77 3.83 -2.96
C ASN A 153 -16.23 4.05 -2.52
N PRO A 154 -17.10 3.03 -2.63
CA PRO A 154 -18.52 3.18 -2.30
C PRO A 154 -18.76 3.54 -0.83
N ALA A 155 -17.94 3.03 0.11
CA ALA A 155 -18.06 3.37 1.52
C ALA A 155 -17.71 4.85 1.79
N ALA A 156 -16.63 5.35 1.18
CA ALA A 156 -16.24 6.75 1.29
C ALA A 156 -17.27 7.69 0.64
N LEU A 157 -17.83 7.28 -0.50
CA LEU A 157 -18.85 8.05 -1.19
C LEU A 157 -20.16 8.13 -0.39
N LYS A 158 -20.63 7.01 0.20
CA LYS A 158 -21.77 6.98 1.12
C LYS A 158 -21.53 7.94 2.29
N LYS A 159 -20.35 7.86 2.91
CA LYS A 159 -19.99 8.73 4.02
C LYS A 159 -19.98 10.22 3.63
N ALA A 160 -19.52 10.54 2.44
CA ALA A 160 -19.57 11.90 1.91
C ALA A 160 -21.02 12.42 1.79
N PHE A 161 -21.94 11.61 1.27
CA PHE A 161 -23.35 11.95 1.18
C PHE A 161 -24.02 12.08 2.55
N GLU A 162 -23.82 11.10 3.45
CA GLU A 162 -24.37 11.11 4.81
C GLU A 162 -23.95 12.36 5.61
N THR A 163 -22.77 12.87 5.38
CA THR A 163 -22.22 14.05 6.07
C THR A 163 -22.42 15.35 5.32
N GLY A 164 -23.18 15.38 4.20
CA GLY A 164 -23.34 16.55 3.36
C GLY A 164 -21.99 17.12 2.87
N GLY A 165 -21.01 16.27 2.65
CA GLY A 165 -19.66 16.66 2.20
C GLY A 165 -18.68 17.01 3.32
N ALA A 166 -19.11 17.07 4.58
CA ALA A 166 -18.25 17.47 5.69
C ALA A 166 -17.03 16.55 5.87
N SER A 167 -17.19 15.23 5.63
CA SER A 167 -16.08 14.27 5.68
C SER A 167 -15.01 14.57 4.61
N VAL A 168 -15.42 14.94 3.41
CA VAL A 168 -14.50 15.30 2.31
C VAL A 168 -13.75 16.57 2.64
N LEU A 169 -14.46 17.58 3.17
CA LEU A 169 -13.85 18.85 3.57
C LEU A 169 -12.83 18.66 4.70
N ALA A 170 -13.15 17.83 5.69
CA ALA A 170 -12.22 17.46 6.76
C ALA A 170 -10.96 16.78 6.20
N GLY A 171 -11.12 15.80 5.28
CA GLY A 171 -10.01 15.15 4.61
C GLY A 171 -9.14 16.13 3.80
N ALA A 172 -9.76 17.04 3.06
CA ALA A 172 -9.05 18.07 2.30
C ALA A 172 -8.25 19.04 3.21
N ARG A 173 -8.81 19.42 4.36
CA ARG A 173 -8.10 20.25 5.36
C ARG A 173 -6.89 19.50 5.94
N ASN A 174 -7.05 18.24 6.31
CA ASN A 174 -5.95 17.43 6.82
C ASN A 174 -4.84 17.31 5.78
N PHE A 175 -5.20 17.00 4.53
CA PHE A 175 -4.25 16.90 3.43
C PHE A 175 -3.51 18.24 3.17
N ALA A 176 -4.23 19.37 3.17
CA ALA A 176 -3.61 20.68 3.04
C ALA A 176 -2.66 20.99 4.21
N GLY A 177 -3.04 20.60 5.44
CA GLY A 177 -2.19 20.70 6.61
C GLY A 177 -0.91 19.86 6.49
N ASP A 178 -1.03 18.62 6.02
CA ASP A 178 0.10 17.72 5.80
C ASP A 178 1.05 18.23 4.72
N LEU A 179 0.51 18.79 3.63
CA LEU A 179 1.31 19.45 2.60
C LEU A 179 2.09 20.66 3.14
N ALA A 180 1.41 21.51 3.90
CA ALA A 180 2.00 22.75 4.39
C ALA A 180 3.05 22.56 5.49
N HIS A 181 2.89 21.55 6.36
CA HIS A 181 3.69 21.40 7.57
C HIS A 181 4.56 20.15 7.58
N ASN A 182 4.21 19.10 6.84
CA ASN A 182 4.89 17.80 6.86
C ASN A 182 5.46 17.37 5.49
N GLY A 183 5.57 18.28 4.52
CA GLY A 183 6.06 17.95 3.18
C GLY A 183 5.20 16.88 2.48
N GLY A 184 3.88 16.88 2.71
CA GLY A 184 2.92 15.94 2.14
C GLY A 184 2.85 14.58 2.82
N ARG A 185 3.53 14.39 3.95
CA ARG A 185 3.43 13.15 4.74
C ARG A 185 2.28 13.24 5.73
N PRO A 186 1.45 12.19 5.87
CA PRO A 186 0.40 12.17 6.88
C PRO A 186 0.95 12.37 8.29
N ARG A 187 0.28 13.21 9.07
CA ARG A 187 0.62 13.42 10.48
C ARG A 187 0.30 12.16 11.26
N GLN A 188 1.31 11.38 11.61
CA GLN A 188 1.13 10.08 12.29
C GLN A 188 0.84 10.23 13.78
N VAL A 189 1.40 11.27 14.42
CA VAL A 189 1.23 11.53 15.86
C VAL A 189 1.12 13.04 16.08
N ASP A 190 0.14 13.46 16.84
CA ASP A 190 0.11 14.81 17.39
C ASP A 190 0.97 14.89 18.64
N ALA A 191 2.21 15.32 18.47
CA ALA A 191 3.15 15.50 19.56
C ALA A 191 3.03 16.88 20.23
N SER A 192 2.12 17.75 19.78
CA SER A 192 2.02 19.12 20.30
C SER A 192 1.58 19.20 21.77
N SER A 193 0.95 18.14 22.28
CA SER A 193 0.55 18.00 23.69
C SER A 193 1.66 17.52 24.61
N PHE A 194 2.81 17.12 24.04
CA PHE A 194 3.92 16.53 24.80
C PHE A 194 5.07 17.52 24.93
N GLU A 195 5.41 17.90 26.15
CA GLU A 195 6.55 18.74 26.49
C GLU A 195 7.56 17.94 27.32
N LEU A 196 8.82 17.89 26.85
CA LEU A 196 9.92 17.25 27.55
C LEU A 196 10.11 17.91 28.95
N GLY A 197 10.07 17.08 30.00
CA GLY A 197 10.22 17.56 31.39
C GLY A 197 8.93 18.06 32.05
N ARG A 198 7.79 18.07 31.34
CA ARG A 198 6.50 18.49 31.89
C ARG A 198 5.48 17.34 31.93
N ASN A 199 5.29 16.65 30.84
CA ASN A 199 4.33 15.54 30.72
C ASN A 199 4.90 14.31 29.97
N LEU A 200 6.13 14.39 29.49
CA LEU A 200 6.93 13.22 29.15
C LEU A 200 7.90 12.97 30.30
N ALA A 201 7.90 11.75 30.82
CA ALA A 201 8.92 11.31 31.75
C ALA A 201 10.29 11.33 31.05
N ALA A 202 10.97 12.48 31.08
CA ALA A 202 12.38 12.52 30.77
C ALA A 202 13.10 11.81 31.88
N THR A 203 13.56 10.60 31.65
CA THR A 203 14.57 9.98 32.54
C THR A 203 15.86 10.76 32.30
N PRO A 204 16.33 11.57 33.28
CA PRO A 204 17.64 12.20 33.19
C PRO A 204 18.66 11.12 33.52
N GLY A 205 19.06 10.37 32.51
CA GLY A 205 20.05 9.32 32.67
C GLY A 205 20.37 8.78 31.30
N GLY A 206 21.58 9.05 30.85
CA GLY A 206 22.10 8.42 29.66
C GLY A 206 21.93 6.90 29.76
N TRP A 207 21.62 6.27 28.69
CA TRP A 207 21.70 4.83 28.55
C TRP A 207 23.09 4.40 28.99
N CYS A 208 23.14 3.61 30.03
CA CYS A 208 24.40 3.05 30.48
C CYS A 208 25.00 2.21 29.35
N SER A 209 26.06 2.71 28.73
CA SER A 209 26.94 1.88 27.93
C SER A 209 27.58 0.86 28.88
N ALA A 210 27.11 -0.36 28.90
CA ALA A 210 27.81 -1.48 29.50
C ALA A 210 29.01 -1.78 28.61
N THR A 211 30.14 -1.17 28.99
CA THR A 211 31.46 -1.66 28.60
C THR A 211 31.85 -2.77 29.58
N SER A 212 31.97 -3.96 29.10
CA SER A 212 32.85 -5.02 29.61
C SER A 212 33.22 -5.95 28.50
#